data_10caf15a413a1b9d2eef784c5d6434ba
#
_entry.id   10caf15a413a1b9d2eef784c5d6434ba
#
_cell.length_a   1.000
_cell.length_b   1.000
_cell.length_c   1.000
_cell.angle_alpha   90.00
_cell.angle_beta   90.00
_cell.angle_gamma   90.00
#
_symmetry.space_group_name_H-M   'P 1'
#
loop_
_entity.id
_entity.type
_entity.pdbx_description
1 polymer ?
#
loop_
_entity_poly.entity_id
_entity_poly.type
_entity_poly.pdbx_seq_one_letter_code
_entity_poly.pdbx_strand_id
1 'polypeptide(L)'
;MDKTPLNTPKNTTILSSIRLGGSCAYTTYSGGTTKEKFMDYLEHILFPTLRENDIVIMDNMKTHRAKVVKDLAERMNIHILYLPAYSPDLNPIEKMWSKIKSILRKLKTRTVEELKIAVDTAFKEISISDCRSWFNSCKTG
;
A
#
# COMPACT_ATOMS: atom_id res chain seq x y z
N MET A 1 -2.49 -3.73 6.32
CA MET A 1 -2.96 -2.73 5.33
C MET A 1 -3.69 -1.61 6.01
N ASP A 2 -3.23 -0.46 5.83
CA ASP A 2 -3.77 0.64 6.56
C ASP A 2 -4.90 1.33 5.86
N LYS A 3 -5.93 1.55 6.62
CA LYS A 3 -6.96 2.47 6.22
C LYS A 3 -6.44 3.86 6.45
N THR A 4 -6.50 4.67 5.44
CA THR A 4 -5.97 6.00 5.50
C THR A 4 -7.07 6.98 5.87
N PRO A 5 -7.08 7.53 7.09
CA PRO A 5 -8.09 8.50 7.47
C PRO A 5 -7.77 9.85 6.84
N LEU A 6 -7.98 9.96 5.54
CA LEU A 6 -7.78 11.21 4.82
C LEU A 6 -9.09 11.97 4.75
N ASN A 7 -8.98 13.29 4.71
CA ASN A 7 -10.11 14.16 4.43
C ASN A 7 -10.43 14.06 2.95
N THR A 8 -11.17 13.03 2.57
CA THR A 8 -11.58 12.82 1.20
C THR A 8 -13.02 13.26 1.02
N PRO A 9 -13.42 13.68 -0.20
CA PRO A 9 -14.79 14.13 -0.43
C PRO A 9 -15.82 13.03 -0.25
N LYS A 10 -15.43 11.77 -0.36
CA LYS A 10 -16.27 10.60 -0.09
C LYS A 10 -15.39 9.53 0.54
N ASN A 11 -16.02 8.52 1.12
CA ASN A 11 -15.27 7.36 1.59
C ASN A 11 -14.53 6.76 0.39
N THR A 12 -13.25 6.97 0.36
CA THR A 12 -12.39 6.44 -0.69
C THR A 12 -11.25 5.68 -0.03
N THR A 13 -11.00 4.49 -0.51
CA THR A 13 -9.90 3.66 -0.03
C THR A 13 -8.75 3.73 -1.02
N ILE A 14 -7.55 3.98 -0.52
CA ILE A 14 -6.32 3.96 -1.32
C ILE A 14 -5.49 2.78 -0.86
N LEU A 15 -5.21 1.87 -1.79
CA LEU A 15 -4.34 0.72 -1.52
C LEU A 15 -3.06 0.89 -2.30
N SER A 16 -1.94 0.60 -1.66
CA SER A 16 -0.63 0.78 -2.29
C SER A 16 0.40 -0.20 -1.75
N SER A 17 1.46 -0.34 -2.52
CA SER A 17 2.68 -1.04 -2.12
C SER A 17 3.87 -0.16 -2.44
N ILE A 18 5.03 -0.51 -1.90
CA ILE A 18 6.28 0.22 -2.11
C ILE A 18 7.40 -0.78 -2.36
N ARG A 19 8.31 -0.43 -3.29
CA ARG A 19 9.51 -1.20 -3.58
C ARG A 19 10.74 -0.36 -3.29
N LEU A 20 11.82 -1.02 -2.98
CA LEU A 20 13.11 -0.34 -2.77
C LEU A 20 13.52 0.49 -3.99
N GLY A 21 13.19 0.03 -5.19
CA GLY A 21 13.50 0.73 -6.42
C GLY A 21 12.66 1.96 -6.73
N GLY A 22 11.70 2.30 -5.86
CA GLY A 22 10.89 3.50 -6.01
C GLY A 22 9.53 3.30 -6.65
N SER A 23 9.23 2.11 -7.16
CA SER A 23 7.92 1.84 -7.76
C SER A 23 6.86 1.64 -6.70
N CYS A 24 5.68 2.18 -6.95
CA CYS A 24 4.52 1.98 -6.10
C CYS A 24 3.37 1.48 -6.96
N ALA A 25 2.78 0.35 -6.56
CA ALA A 25 1.55 -0.13 -7.19
C ALA A 25 0.39 0.35 -6.32
N TYR A 26 -0.45 1.22 -6.86
CA TYR A 26 -1.51 1.83 -6.09
C TYR A 26 -2.80 1.93 -6.90
N THR A 27 -3.91 2.01 -6.18
CA THR A 27 -5.22 2.22 -6.79
C THR A 27 -6.17 2.80 -5.76
N THR A 28 -7.31 3.29 -6.24
CA THR A 28 -8.36 3.84 -5.37
C THR A 28 -9.66 3.10 -5.60
N TYR A 29 -10.42 2.94 -4.53
CA TYR A 29 -11.74 2.33 -4.57
C TYR A 29 -12.74 3.21 -3.83
N SER A 30 -13.98 3.23 -4.31
CA SER A 30 -15.06 3.90 -3.59
C SER A 30 -15.43 3.10 -2.34
N GLY A 31 -15.70 3.82 -1.26
CA GLY A 31 -16.10 3.20 0.00
C GLY A 31 -14.95 2.69 0.83
N GLY A 32 -15.26 1.95 1.86
CA GLY A 32 -14.26 1.40 2.78
C GLY A 32 -13.54 0.18 2.20
N THR A 33 -12.52 -0.26 2.91
CA THR A 33 -11.75 -1.45 2.52
C THR A 33 -12.57 -2.70 2.80
N THR A 34 -12.74 -3.53 1.79
CA THR A 34 -13.38 -4.84 1.93
C THR A 34 -12.39 -5.93 1.54
N LYS A 35 -12.70 -7.17 1.91
CA LYS A 35 -11.90 -8.32 1.51
C LYS A 35 -11.81 -8.39 -0.02
N GLU A 36 -12.94 -8.18 -0.70
CA GLU A 36 -13.02 -8.27 -2.15
C GLU A 36 -12.13 -7.22 -2.82
N LYS A 37 -12.15 -5.98 -2.33
CA LYS A 37 -11.31 -4.91 -2.85
C LYS A 37 -9.84 -5.20 -2.63
N PHE A 38 -9.50 -5.71 -1.45
CA PHE A 38 -8.12 -6.04 -1.14
C PHE A 38 -7.61 -7.18 -2.03
N MET A 39 -8.44 -8.21 -2.23
CA MET A 39 -8.07 -9.33 -3.09
C MET A 39 -7.94 -8.88 -4.55
N ASP A 40 -8.83 -8.01 -5.01
CA ASP A 40 -8.74 -7.44 -6.36
C ASP A 40 -7.43 -6.67 -6.53
N TYR A 41 -7.07 -5.87 -5.55
CA TYR A 41 -5.81 -5.13 -5.58
C TYR A 41 -4.61 -6.08 -5.68
N LEU A 42 -4.58 -7.11 -4.85
CA LEU A 42 -3.46 -8.05 -4.88
C LEU A 42 -3.36 -8.75 -6.24
N GLU A 43 -4.47 -9.26 -6.74
CA GLU A 43 -4.46 -10.07 -7.95
C GLU A 43 -4.20 -9.24 -9.20
N HIS A 44 -4.78 -8.06 -9.30
CA HIS A 44 -4.77 -7.29 -10.55
C HIS A 44 -3.83 -6.11 -10.55
N ILE A 45 -3.45 -5.60 -9.39
CA ILE A 45 -2.61 -4.40 -9.28
C ILE A 45 -1.20 -4.74 -8.79
N LEU A 46 -1.10 -5.41 -7.65
CA LEU A 46 0.19 -5.66 -7.01
C LEU A 46 0.92 -6.86 -7.60
N PHE A 47 0.29 -8.03 -7.58
CA PHE A 47 0.98 -9.27 -7.97
C PHE A 47 1.52 -9.24 -9.40
N PRO A 48 0.83 -8.62 -10.39
CA PRO A 48 1.41 -8.52 -11.73
C PRO A 48 2.70 -7.71 -11.82
N THR A 49 3.01 -6.88 -10.81
CA THR A 49 4.25 -6.11 -10.80
C THR A 49 5.43 -6.89 -10.22
N LEU A 50 5.17 -8.04 -9.63
CA LEU A 50 6.21 -8.81 -8.94
C LEU A 50 7.07 -9.59 -9.92
N ARG A 51 8.32 -9.76 -9.55
CA ARG A 51 9.30 -10.52 -10.30
C ARG A 51 9.60 -11.81 -9.55
N GLU A 52 10.27 -12.74 -10.25
CA GLU A 52 10.74 -13.96 -9.61
C GLU A 52 11.60 -13.61 -8.40
N ASN A 53 11.38 -14.36 -7.30
CA ASN A 53 12.06 -14.18 -6.03
C ASN A 53 11.68 -12.93 -5.23
N ASP A 54 10.70 -12.17 -5.69
CA ASP A 54 10.17 -11.08 -4.86
C ASP A 54 9.40 -11.65 -3.69
N ILE A 55 9.48 -10.95 -2.56
CA ILE A 55 8.74 -11.30 -1.36
C ILE A 55 7.85 -10.12 -1.00
N VAL A 56 6.56 -10.39 -0.81
CA VAL A 56 5.62 -9.36 -0.36
C VAL A 56 5.62 -9.35 1.16
N ILE A 57 5.88 -8.19 1.72
CA ILE A 57 5.85 -8.00 3.18
C ILE A 57 4.60 -7.20 3.51
N MET A 58 3.80 -7.70 4.44
CA MET A 58 2.59 -7.02 4.86
C MET A 58 2.35 -7.21 6.34
N ASP A 59 1.51 -6.35 6.91
CA ASP A 59 1.16 -6.42 8.31
C ASP A 59 0.37 -7.69 8.60
N ASN A 60 0.43 -8.12 9.86
CA ASN A 60 -0.33 -9.27 10.30
C ASN A 60 -1.83 -9.02 10.14
N MET A 61 -2.52 -9.98 9.58
CA MET A 61 -3.94 -9.87 9.25
C MET A 61 -4.81 -10.72 10.15
N LYS A 62 -6.10 -10.40 10.15
CA LYS A 62 -7.09 -11.28 10.77
C LYS A 62 -7.10 -12.62 10.05
N THR A 63 -7.34 -13.67 10.79
CA THR A 63 -7.22 -15.05 10.31
C THR A 63 -7.93 -15.32 8.98
N HIS A 64 -9.17 -14.84 8.84
CA HIS A 64 -9.95 -15.12 7.64
C HIS A 64 -9.37 -14.43 6.39
N ARG A 65 -8.81 -13.23 6.55
CA ARG A 65 -8.15 -12.54 5.43
C ARG A 65 -6.84 -13.21 5.08
N ALA A 66 -6.09 -13.62 6.10
CA ALA A 66 -4.81 -14.28 5.90
C ALA A 66 -4.97 -15.57 5.08
N LYS A 67 -6.00 -16.34 5.35
CA LYS A 67 -6.24 -17.57 4.61
C LYS A 67 -6.52 -17.33 3.14
N VAL A 68 -7.38 -16.36 2.82
CA VAL A 68 -7.74 -16.05 1.44
C VAL A 68 -6.51 -15.52 0.68
N VAL A 69 -5.73 -14.65 1.33
CA VAL A 69 -4.50 -14.13 0.75
C VAL A 69 -3.49 -15.24 0.49
N LYS A 70 -3.35 -16.16 1.45
CA LYS A 70 -2.43 -17.30 1.31
C LYS A 70 -2.82 -18.16 0.12
N ASP A 71 -4.11 -18.47 -0.02
CA ASP A 71 -4.59 -19.29 -1.13
C ASP A 71 -4.31 -18.63 -2.48
N LEU A 72 -4.54 -17.32 -2.58
CA LEU A 72 -4.25 -16.59 -3.80
C LEU A 72 -2.75 -16.58 -4.12
N ALA A 73 -1.94 -16.33 -3.10
CA ALA A 73 -0.49 -16.29 -3.27
C ALA A 73 0.05 -17.66 -3.74
N GLU A 74 -0.47 -18.73 -3.17
CA GLU A 74 -0.07 -20.07 -3.58
C GLU A 74 -0.42 -20.35 -5.04
N ARG A 75 -1.62 -19.96 -5.46
CA ARG A 75 -2.04 -20.13 -6.85
C ARG A 75 -1.15 -19.35 -7.83
N MET A 76 -0.63 -18.21 -7.40
CA MET A 76 0.18 -17.33 -8.24
C MET A 76 1.68 -17.45 -7.99
N ASN A 77 2.09 -18.37 -7.13
CA ASN A 77 3.50 -18.59 -6.79
C ASN A 77 4.16 -17.35 -6.17
N ILE A 78 3.45 -16.69 -5.27
CA ILE A 78 3.93 -15.48 -4.60
C ILE A 78 4.30 -15.82 -3.16
N HIS A 79 5.46 -15.33 -2.71
CA HIS A 79 5.90 -15.49 -1.33
C HIS A 79 5.46 -14.29 -0.51
N ILE A 80 4.83 -14.57 0.64
CA ILE A 80 4.37 -13.52 1.54
C ILE A 80 5.01 -13.71 2.91
N LEU A 81 5.50 -12.61 3.47
CA LEU A 81 6.02 -12.55 4.82
C LEU A 81 5.18 -11.58 5.63
N TYR A 82 4.63 -12.04 6.74
CA TYR A 82 3.85 -11.17 7.62
C TYR A 82 4.73 -10.61 8.72
N LEU A 83 4.57 -9.32 8.98
CA LEU A 83 5.28 -8.67 10.09
C LEU A 83 4.61 -9.05 11.41
N PRO A 84 5.36 -9.02 12.52
CA PRO A 84 4.78 -9.24 13.84
C PRO A 84 3.67 -8.24 14.12
N ALA A 85 2.71 -8.62 14.95
CA ALA A 85 1.64 -7.71 15.35
C ALA A 85 2.22 -6.49 16.05
N TYR A 86 1.59 -5.33 15.85
CA TYR A 86 1.96 -4.07 16.51
C TYR A 86 3.40 -3.63 16.22
N SER A 87 3.86 -3.82 14.99
CA SER A 87 5.22 -3.43 14.59
C SER A 87 5.20 -2.50 13.37
N PRO A 88 4.48 -1.37 13.41
CA PRO A 88 4.39 -0.48 12.25
C PRO A 88 5.73 0.15 11.87
N ASP A 89 6.64 0.30 12.83
CA ASP A 89 7.98 0.85 12.58
C ASP A 89 8.86 -0.08 11.75
N LEU A 90 8.48 -1.35 11.59
CA LEU A 90 9.19 -2.30 10.75
C LEU A 90 8.71 -2.26 9.30
N ASN A 91 7.66 -1.49 9.00
CA ASN A 91 7.08 -1.44 7.67
C ASN A 91 7.34 -0.06 7.03
N PRO A 92 8.21 0.01 6.02
CA PRO A 92 8.56 1.30 5.41
C PRO A 92 7.36 1.99 4.75
N ILE A 93 6.29 1.27 4.45
CA ILE A 93 5.11 1.86 3.82
C ILE A 93 4.44 2.91 4.70
N GLU A 94 4.61 2.81 6.02
CA GLU A 94 4.04 3.80 6.93
C GLU A 94 4.64 5.19 6.70
N LYS A 95 5.91 5.22 6.36
CA LYS A 95 6.59 6.50 6.04
C LYS A 95 6.15 7.04 4.68
N MET A 96 5.93 6.15 3.73
CA MET A 96 5.34 6.53 2.45
C MET A 96 3.98 7.19 2.68
N TRP A 97 3.12 6.57 3.51
CA TRP A 97 1.81 7.13 3.81
C TRP A 97 1.88 8.51 4.45
N SER A 98 2.85 8.75 5.33
CA SER A 98 3.03 10.06 5.92
C SER A 98 3.28 11.13 4.86
N LYS A 99 4.14 10.84 3.89
CA LYS A 99 4.42 11.75 2.80
C LYS A 99 3.20 11.96 1.92
N ILE A 100 2.53 10.89 1.53
CA ILE A 100 1.33 10.95 0.68
C ILE A 100 0.24 11.78 1.35
N LYS A 101 -0.04 11.52 2.62
CA LYS A 101 -1.05 12.27 3.37
C LYS A 101 -0.72 13.75 3.43
N SER A 102 0.54 14.09 3.64
CA SER A 102 0.97 15.48 3.68
C SER A 102 0.70 16.20 2.36
N ILE A 103 1.01 15.55 1.25
CA ILE A 103 0.77 16.12 -0.07
C ILE A 103 -0.73 16.29 -0.34
N LEU A 104 -1.52 15.26 -0.02
CA LEU A 104 -2.96 15.31 -0.26
C LEU A 104 -3.63 16.41 0.56
N ARG A 105 -3.19 16.63 1.81
CA ARG A 105 -3.73 17.70 2.64
C ARG A 105 -3.48 19.07 2.04
N LYS A 106 -2.31 19.26 1.43
CA LYS A 106 -1.98 20.54 0.80
C LYS A 106 -2.83 20.80 -0.43
N LEU A 107 -3.21 19.76 -1.16
CA LEU A 107 -3.97 19.90 -2.39
C LEU A 107 -5.45 20.13 -2.16
N LYS A 108 -5.98 19.80 -0.99
CA LYS A 108 -7.35 20.12 -0.55
C LYS A 108 -8.43 19.76 -1.58
N THR A 109 -8.39 18.53 -2.06
CA THR A 109 -9.32 18.06 -3.07
C THR A 109 -10.75 17.97 -2.54
N ARG A 110 -11.74 18.25 -3.39
CA ARG A 110 -13.15 18.26 -3.02
C ARG A 110 -13.99 17.24 -3.77
N THR A 111 -13.52 16.75 -4.89
CA THR A 111 -14.25 15.76 -5.67
C THR A 111 -13.43 14.47 -5.78
N VAL A 112 -14.11 13.38 -6.17
CA VAL A 112 -13.44 12.11 -6.38
C VAL A 112 -12.42 12.21 -7.51
N GLU A 113 -12.78 12.93 -8.57
CA GLU A 113 -11.90 13.12 -9.72
C GLU A 113 -10.65 13.90 -9.32
N GLU A 114 -10.81 14.97 -8.55
CA GLU A 114 -9.67 15.72 -8.03
C GLU A 114 -8.79 14.86 -7.13
N LEU A 115 -9.41 14.01 -6.31
CA LEU A 115 -8.66 13.13 -5.44
C LEU A 115 -7.81 12.15 -6.24
N LYS A 116 -8.35 11.57 -7.30
CA LYS A 116 -7.59 10.64 -8.13
C LYS A 116 -6.38 11.31 -8.75
N ILE A 117 -6.54 12.52 -9.25
CA ILE A 117 -5.43 13.30 -9.83
C ILE A 117 -4.41 13.61 -8.74
N ALA A 118 -4.87 14.00 -7.55
CA ALA A 118 -3.99 14.32 -6.44
C ALA A 118 -3.20 13.09 -5.97
N VAL A 119 -3.83 11.92 -5.95
CA VAL A 119 -3.16 10.67 -5.60
C VAL A 119 -2.04 10.37 -6.60
N ASP A 120 -2.32 10.48 -7.89
CA ASP A 120 -1.28 10.29 -8.92
C ASP A 120 -0.13 11.28 -8.72
N THR A 121 -0.44 12.53 -8.46
CA THR A 121 0.56 13.57 -8.23
C THR A 121 1.41 13.21 -7.00
N ALA A 122 0.75 12.81 -5.92
CA ALA A 122 1.45 12.46 -4.68
C ALA A 122 2.40 11.28 -4.87
N PHE A 123 1.97 10.23 -5.56
CA PHE A 123 2.83 9.08 -5.79
C PHE A 123 4.00 9.38 -6.72
N LYS A 124 3.86 10.34 -7.61
CA LYS A 124 4.98 10.79 -8.45
C LYS A 124 6.07 11.50 -7.65
N GLU A 125 5.73 12.02 -6.47
CA GLU A 125 6.69 12.66 -5.57
C GLU A 125 7.51 11.66 -4.76
N ILE A 126 7.18 10.37 -4.83
CA ILE A 126 7.96 9.33 -4.15
C ILE A 126 9.21 9.03 -4.99
N SER A 127 10.37 9.30 -4.43
CA SER A 127 11.64 9.09 -5.13
C SER A 127 12.30 7.79 -4.73
N ILE A 128 13.28 7.36 -5.52
CA ILE A 128 14.12 6.20 -5.18
C ILE A 128 14.86 6.49 -3.87
N SER A 129 15.32 7.72 -3.70
CA SER A 129 16.02 8.15 -2.48
C SER A 129 15.10 8.02 -1.25
N ASP A 130 13.85 8.44 -1.39
CA ASP A 130 12.86 8.28 -0.32
C ASP A 130 12.73 6.80 0.07
N CYS A 131 12.56 5.93 -0.91
CA CYS A 131 12.37 4.51 -0.65
C CYS A 131 13.57 3.89 0.02
N ARG A 132 14.77 4.21 -0.44
CA ARG A 132 16.00 3.71 0.19
C ARG A 132 16.10 4.16 1.65
N SER A 133 15.81 5.42 1.91
CA SER A 133 15.86 5.96 3.26
C SER A 133 14.84 5.25 4.16
N TRP A 134 13.61 5.07 3.67
CA TRP A 134 12.55 4.43 4.46
C TRP A 134 12.86 2.97 4.76
N PHE A 135 13.33 2.21 3.76
CA PHE A 135 13.71 0.82 3.98
C PHE A 135 14.86 0.70 4.96
N ASN A 136 15.87 1.57 4.83
CA ASN A 136 17.01 1.56 5.74
C ASN A 136 16.61 1.87 7.17
N SER A 137 15.69 2.80 7.38
CA SER A 137 15.27 3.19 8.73
C SER A 137 14.44 2.12 9.41
N CYS A 138 13.90 1.17 8.66
CA CYS A 138 13.11 0.07 9.20
C CYS A 138 13.90 -1.21 9.44
N LYS A 139 15.19 -1.19 9.17
CA LYS A 139 16.04 -2.34 9.46
C LYS A 139 16.18 -2.52 10.96
N THR A 140 15.87 -3.71 11.43
CA THR A 140 16.19 -4.09 12.80
C THR A 140 17.64 -4.52 12.81
N GLY A 141 18.39 -3.79 13.49
CA GLY A 141 19.81 -3.92 13.71
C GLY A 141 20.52 -5.15 13.31
#